data_85709642e379d7d9e956b92c31276d54
#
_entry.id   85709642e379d7d9e956b92c31276d54
#
_cell.length_a   1.000
_cell.length_b   1.000
_cell.length_c   1.000
_cell.angle_alpha   90.00
_cell.angle_beta   90.00
_cell.angle_gamma   90.00
#
_symmetry.space_group_name_H-M   'P 1'
#
loop_
_entity.id
_entity.type
_entity.pdbx_description
1 polymer ?
#
loop_
_entity_poly.entity_id
_entity_poly.type
_entity_poly.pdbx_seq_one_letter_code
_entity_poly.pdbx_strand_id
1 'polypeptide(L)'
;DDDFRHFMLEVDAWDAELIEADNGWFDLDMGVIVDGERLPLAPLLAALFRRDARWLDLGLLRQIDDDEAIELKTPANQRIRVQAGRLKPLAATLIDLFDGFSDGHTLRLSRFDAPRLAELNDRSRWQFRGQGDVFALADQLSAAQGIAQIEAPVGLGLDLRSYQREGLAWLQFLRAQNLSGILADDMGLGKTAQAL
;
A
#
# COMPACT_ATOMS: atom_id res chain seq x y z
N ASP A 1 -22.06 -42.40 8.45
CA ASP A 1 -20.69 -41.87 8.31
C ASP A 1 -20.73 -40.45 7.72
N ASP A 2 -21.40 -39.57 8.46
CA ASP A 2 -21.72 -38.20 8.04
C ASP A 2 -21.07 -37.17 9.00
N ASP A 3 -19.79 -37.34 9.31
CA ASP A 3 -19.09 -36.49 10.28
C ASP A 3 -17.94 -35.67 9.68
N PHE A 4 -18.00 -35.33 8.39
CA PHE A 4 -17.22 -34.21 7.85
C PHE A 4 -18.10 -32.95 7.73
N ARG A 5 -18.64 -32.48 8.82
CA ARG A 5 -18.99 -31.07 8.92
C ARG A 5 -17.70 -30.30 8.81
N HIS A 6 -17.43 -29.80 7.61
CA HIS A 6 -16.38 -28.83 7.37
C HIS A 6 -16.71 -27.63 8.25
N PHE A 7 -16.07 -27.54 9.42
CA PHE A 7 -16.15 -26.36 10.25
C PHE A 7 -15.64 -25.19 9.41
N MET A 8 -16.57 -24.38 8.90
CA MET A 8 -16.24 -23.08 8.34
C MET A 8 -16.07 -22.14 9.52
N LEU A 9 -14.87 -21.66 9.70
CA LEU A 9 -14.54 -20.70 10.73
C LEU A 9 -14.91 -19.30 10.24
N GLU A 10 -15.44 -18.47 11.11
CA GLU A 10 -15.69 -17.06 10.85
C GLU A 10 -14.54 -16.20 11.40
N VAL A 11 -14.30 -15.04 10.79
CA VAL A 11 -13.28 -14.11 11.25
C VAL A 11 -13.84 -13.27 12.38
N ASP A 12 -13.24 -13.36 13.56
CA ASP A 12 -13.60 -12.59 14.75
C ASP A 12 -13.14 -11.14 14.65
N ALA A 13 -11.90 -10.93 14.19
CA ALA A 13 -11.30 -9.61 14.08
C ALA A 13 -10.26 -9.55 12.97
N TRP A 14 -9.98 -8.32 12.55
CA TRP A 14 -8.98 -7.97 11.55
C TRP A 14 -7.89 -7.16 12.23
N ASP A 15 -6.65 -7.48 11.89
CA ASP A 15 -5.47 -6.89 12.51
C ASP A 15 -4.47 -6.50 11.43
N ALA A 16 -3.89 -5.31 11.54
CA ALA A 16 -2.85 -4.85 10.64
C ALA A 16 -1.83 -4.01 11.41
N GLU A 17 -0.56 -4.23 11.13
CA GLU A 17 0.54 -3.51 11.73
C GLU A 17 1.53 -3.06 10.65
N LEU A 18 1.93 -1.78 10.74
CA LEU A 18 2.98 -1.21 9.92
C LEU A 18 4.26 -1.17 10.72
N ILE A 19 5.28 -1.86 10.20
CA ILE A 19 6.61 -1.97 10.81
C ILE A 19 7.59 -1.24 9.92
N GLU A 20 8.32 -0.26 10.46
CA GLU A 20 9.39 0.42 9.71
C GLU A 20 10.53 -0.57 9.42
N ALA A 21 10.91 -0.63 8.15
CA ALA A 21 12.06 -1.39 7.66
C ALA A 21 13.17 -0.43 7.21
N ASP A 22 14.34 -0.97 6.90
CA ASP A 22 15.49 -0.19 6.48
C ASP A 22 15.25 0.59 5.19
N ASN A 23 15.92 1.73 5.03
CA ASN A 23 15.93 2.54 3.80
C ASN A 23 14.58 3.11 3.38
N GLY A 24 13.68 3.41 4.32
CA GLY A 24 12.40 4.04 4.02
C GLY A 24 11.36 3.09 3.44
N TRP A 25 11.51 1.80 3.69
CA TRP A 25 10.50 0.78 3.44
C TRP A 25 9.66 0.54 4.68
N PHE A 26 8.50 -0.04 4.47
CA PHE A 26 7.59 -0.52 5.52
C PHE A 26 7.19 -1.95 5.22
N ASP A 27 7.09 -2.74 6.24
CA ASP A 27 6.50 -4.07 6.18
C ASP A 27 5.07 -3.99 6.76
N LEU A 28 4.08 -4.30 5.93
CA LEU A 28 2.67 -4.41 6.33
C LEU A 28 2.38 -5.85 6.73
N ASP A 29 2.19 -6.08 8.01
CA ASP A 29 1.75 -7.36 8.56
C ASP A 29 0.24 -7.34 8.77
N MET A 30 -0.48 -8.15 7.98
CA MET A 30 -1.93 -8.28 8.07
C MET A 30 -2.32 -9.64 8.62
N GLY A 31 -3.27 -9.66 9.53
CA GLY A 31 -3.78 -10.88 10.14
C GLY A 31 -5.30 -10.90 10.26
N VAL A 32 -5.84 -12.09 10.39
CA VAL A 32 -7.21 -12.34 10.80
C VAL A 32 -7.19 -13.17 12.08
N ILE A 33 -8.07 -12.87 13.00
CA ILE A 33 -8.24 -13.63 14.24
C ILE A 33 -9.43 -14.56 14.04
N VAL A 34 -9.20 -15.84 14.28
CA VAL A 34 -10.17 -16.91 14.14
C VAL A 34 -10.05 -17.82 15.34
N ASP A 35 -11.11 -18.00 16.10
CA ASP A 35 -11.11 -18.78 17.36
C ASP A 35 -9.99 -18.36 18.33
N GLY A 36 -9.66 -17.05 18.37
CA GLY A 36 -8.61 -16.49 19.20
C GLY A 36 -7.18 -16.68 18.68
N GLU A 37 -6.98 -17.35 17.55
CA GLU A 37 -5.69 -17.51 16.90
C GLU A 37 -5.51 -16.47 15.77
N ARG A 38 -4.33 -15.81 15.72
CA ARG A 38 -3.97 -14.89 14.65
C ARG A 38 -3.36 -15.64 13.47
N LEU A 39 -4.00 -15.55 12.33
CA LEU A 39 -3.53 -16.13 11.07
C LEU A 39 -3.04 -15.03 10.14
N PRO A 40 -1.85 -15.16 9.54
CA PRO A 40 -1.34 -14.20 8.57
C PRO A 40 -2.21 -14.19 7.31
N LEU A 41 -2.68 -13.00 6.93
CA LEU A 41 -3.62 -12.84 5.81
C LEU A 41 -2.93 -12.88 4.45
N ALA A 42 -1.70 -12.37 4.35
CA ALA A 42 -0.97 -12.27 3.10
C ALA A 42 -0.89 -13.61 2.31
N PRO A 43 -0.47 -14.73 2.91
CA PRO A 43 -0.44 -16.01 2.20
C PRO A 43 -1.84 -16.52 1.82
N LEU A 44 -2.87 -16.19 2.61
CA LEU A 44 -4.27 -16.56 2.31
C LEU A 44 -4.79 -15.81 1.07
N LEU A 45 -4.49 -14.51 0.97
CA LEU A 45 -4.81 -13.71 -0.20
C LEU A 45 -4.03 -14.17 -1.44
N ALA A 46 -2.74 -14.44 -1.30
CA ALA A 46 -1.94 -14.96 -2.40
C ALA A 46 -2.49 -16.30 -2.94
N ALA A 47 -2.98 -17.17 -2.06
CA ALA A 47 -3.64 -18.41 -2.45
C ALA A 47 -4.99 -18.16 -3.15
N LEU A 48 -5.78 -17.19 -2.67
CA LEU A 48 -7.03 -16.78 -3.29
C LEU A 48 -6.79 -16.25 -4.71
N PHE A 49 -5.84 -15.35 -4.89
CA PHE A 49 -5.55 -14.71 -6.18
C PHE A 49 -5.04 -15.71 -7.22
N ARG A 50 -4.25 -16.71 -6.80
CA ARG A 50 -3.85 -17.81 -7.70
C ARG A 50 -5.01 -18.70 -8.13
N ARG A 51 -6.03 -18.84 -7.29
CA ARG A 51 -7.19 -19.69 -7.56
C ARG A 51 -8.27 -19.00 -8.37
N ASP A 52 -8.45 -17.70 -8.17
CA ASP A 52 -9.54 -16.92 -8.77
C ASP A 52 -8.99 -15.61 -9.35
N ALA A 53 -8.77 -15.62 -10.68
CA ALA A 53 -8.21 -14.49 -11.41
C ALA A 53 -9.09 -13.22 -11.40
N ARG A 54 -10.36 -13.31 -10.99
CA ARG A 54 -11.23 -12.13 -10.85
C ARG A 54 -10.65 -11.12 -9.87
N TRP A 55 -9.89 -11.60 -8.89
CA TRP A 55 -9.25 -10.77 -7.86
C TRP A 55 -8.03 -9.99 -8.36
N LEU A 56 -7.50 -10.35 -9.53
CA LEU A 56 -6.35 -9.69 -10.16
C LEU A 56 -6.75 -8.67 -11.24
N ASP A 57 -8.04 -8.49 -11.50
CA ASP A 57 -8.56 -7.53 -12.46
C ASP A 57 -9.54 -6.59 -11.79
N LEU A 58 -9.23 -5.29 -11.79
CA LEU A 58 -10.07 -4.28 -11.13
C LEU A 58 -11.50 -4.20 -11.73
N GLY A 59 -11.66 -4.51 -13.00
CA GLY A 59 -12.97 -4.53 -13.67
C GLY A 59 -13.82 -5.71 -13.19
N LEU A 60 -13.22 -6.89 -13.09
CA LEU A 60 -13.88 -8.09 -12.60
C LEU A 60 -14.09 -8.05 -11.08
N LEU A 61 -13.13 -7.51 -10.34
CA LEU A 61 -13.23 -7.33 -8.89
C LEU A 61 -14.47 -6.51 -8.49
N ARG A 62 -14.79 -5.47 -9.26
CA ARG A 62 -15.99 -4.64 -9.02
C ARG A 62 -17.30 -5.40 -9.22
N GLN A 63 -17.30 -6.46 -10.03
CA GLN A 63 -18.46 -7.28 -10.32
C GLN A 63 -18.72 -8.36 -9.27
N ILE A 64 -17.75 -8.64 -8.40
CA ILE A 64 -17.94 -9.56 -7.28
C ILE A 64 -18.91 -8.90 -6.29
N ASP A 65 -19.96 -9.62 -5.88
CA ASP A 65 -20.90 -9.13 -4.87
C ASP A 65 -20.21 -9.00 -3.51
N ASP A 66 -20.46 -7.92 -2.79
CA ASP A 66 -19.84 -7.68 -1.47
C ASP A 66 -20.25 -8.74 -0.43
N ASP A 67 -21.44 -9.31 -0.58
CA ASP A 67 -21.98 -10.38 0.26
C ASP A 67 -21.55 -11.78 -0.21
N GLU A 68 -20.83 -11.90 -1.35
CA GLU A 68 -20.30 -13.18 -1.82
C GLU A 68 -19.38 -13.76 -0.76
N ALA A 69 -19.65 -15.01 -0.36
CA ALA A 69 -18.84 -15.72 0.62
C ALA A 69 -17.58 -16.28 -0.03
N ILE A 70 -16.45 -15.77 0.38
CA ILE A 70 -15.13 -16.20 -0.08
C ILE A 70 -14.53 -17.18 0.91
N GLU A 71 -14.10 -18.32 0.40
CA GLU A 71 -13.41 -19.33 1.18
C GLU A 71 -11.90 -19.11 1.09
N LEU A 72 -11.26 -18.87 2.22
CA LEU A 72 -9.80 -18.85 2.36
C LEU A 72 -9.36 -20.17 2.97
N LYS A 73 -8.25 -20.74 2.47
CA LYS A 73 -7.68 -21.98 3.00
C LYS A 73 -6.38 -21.69 3.72
N THR A 74 -6.31 -22.13 4.98
CA THR A 74 -5.08 -22.07 5.76
C THR A 74 -4.08 -23.15 5.33
N PRO A 75 -2.79 -23.01 5.67
CA PRO A 75 -1.81 -24.08 5.48
C PRO A 75 -2.21 -25.39 6.19
N ALA A 76 -2.94 -25.31 7.31
CA ALA A 76 -3.48 -26.45 8.04
C ALA A 76 -4.76 -27.05 7.42
N ASN A 77 -5.12 -26.60 6.17
CA ASN A 77 -6.31 -27.03 5.44
C ASN A 77 -7.65 -26.69 6.13
N GLN A 78 -7.64 -25.76 7.08
CA GLN A 78 -8.87 -25.19 7.64
C GLN A 78 -9.49 -24.22 6.62
N ARG A 79 -10.79 -24.09 6.66
CA ARG A 79 -11.53 -23.18 5.77
C ARG A 79 -12.10 -22.03 6.57
N ILE A 80 -11.75 -20.83 6.15
CA ILE A 80 -12.24 -19.59 6.74
C ILE A 80 -13.19 -18.94 5.75
N ARG A 81 -14.35 -18.52 6.23
CA ARG A 81 -15.34 -17.80 5.44
C ARG A 81 -15.24 -16.31 5.68
N VAL A 82 -15.13 -15.54 4.60
CA VAL A 82 -15.06 -14.08 4.63
C VAL A 82 -15.99 -13.52 3.56
N GLN A 83 -16.64 -12.40 3.83
CA GLN A 83 -17.39 -11.67 2.81
C GLN A 83 -16.43 -10.96 1.85
N ALA A 84 -16.73 -11.00 0.54
CA ALA A 84 -15.91 -10.38 -0.49
C ALA A 84 -15.70 -8.88 -0.26
N GLY A 85 -16.71 -8.17 0.22
CA GLY A 85 -16.63 -6.75 0.54
C GLY A 85 -15.55 -6.38 1.56
N ARG A 86 -15.10 -7.32 2.38
CA ARG A 86 -13.99 -7.12 3.30
C ARG A 86 -12.63 -7.23 2.62
N LEU A 87 -12.51 -8.05 1.59
CA LEU A 87 -11.26 -8.31 0.87
C LEU A 87 -11.07 -7.40 -0.35
N LYS A 88 -12.15 -6.94 -0.98
CA LYS A 88 -12.11 -6.10 -2.18
C LYS A 88 -11.25 -4.84 -2.03
N PRO A 89 -11.35 -4.05 -0.92
CA PRO A 89 -10.49 -2.89 -0.73
C PRO A 89 -9.01 -3.25 -0.68
N LEU A 90 -8.67 -4.37 -0.03
CA LEU A 90 -7.29 -4.88 0.02
C LEU A 90 -6.79 -5.25 -1.37
N ALA A 91 -7.56 -6.05 -2.10
CA ALA A 91 -7.20 -6.45 -3.45
C ALA A 91 -7.06 -5.22 -4.36
N ALA A 92 -8.02 -4.31 -4.36
CA ALA A 92 -7.98 -3.12 -5.21
C ALA A 92 -6.78 -2.19 -4.94
N THR A 93 -6.35 -2.11 -3.68
CA THR A 93 -5.29 -1.18 -3.28
C THR A 93 -3.90 -1.80 -3.40
N LEU A 94 -3.78 -3.11 -3.16
CA LEU A 94 -2.49 -3.78 -3.00
C LEU A 94 -2.19 -4.79 -4.12
N ILE A 95 -3.04 -4.90 -5.15
CA ILE A 95 -2.94 -5.91 -6.21
C ILE A 95 -1.56 -5.92 -6.88
N ASP A 96 -1.01 -4.75 -7.17
CA ASP A 96 0.29 -4.59 -7.84
C ASP A 96 1.46 -5.07 -6.96
N LEU A 97 1.23 -5.18 -5.65
CA LEU A 97 2.26 -5.55 -4.67
C LEU A 97 2.26 -7.06 -4.40
N PHE A 98 1.20 -7.76 -4.81
CA PHE A 98 1.07 -9.20 -4.62
C PHE A 98 1.95 -10.05 -5.56
N ASP A 99 2.45 -9.48 -6.66
CA ASP A 99 3.40 -10.17 -7.55
C ASP A 99 4.78 -10.43 -6.89
N GLY A 100 5.09 -9.73 -5.80
CA GLY A 100 6.32 -9.85 -5.02
C GLY A 100 6.27 -10.82 -3.84
N PHE A 101 5.17 -11.54 -3.63
CA PHE A 101 5.08 -12.55 -2.56
C PHE A 101 5.94 -13.77 -2.86
N SER A 102 7.21 -13.66 -2.50
CA SER A 102 8.06 -14.81 -2.30
C SER A 102 8.03 -15.19 -0.86
N ASP A 103 7.53 -15.96 -0.17
CA ASP A 103 7.72 -16.56 1.17
C ASP A 103 7.39 -15.69 2.41
N GLY A 104 6.87 -14.45 2.28
CA GLY A 104 6.65 -13.56 3.43
C GLY A 104 5.23 -13.55 3.98
N HIS A 105 5.10 -13.39 5.28
CA HIS A 105 3.84 -13.09 5.95
C HIS A 105 3.48 -11.61 5.86
N THR A 106 4.42 -10.78 5.39
CA THR A 106 4.32 -9.32 5.30
C THR A 106 4.43 -8.84 3.86
N LEU A 107 3.78 -7.72 3.58
CA LEU A 107 3.90 -6.96 2.34
C LEU A 107 4.93 -5.86 2.53
N ARG A 108 5.94 -5.83 1.67
CA ARG A 108 6.90 -4.74 1.68
C ARG A 108 6.39 -3.58 0.84
N LEU A 109 6.30 -2.41 1.47
CA LEU A 109 5.77 -1.17 0.92
C LEU A 109 6.83 -0.09 0.93
N SER A 110 6.84 0.74 -0.09
CA SER A 110 7.67 1.95 -0.11
C SER A 110 6.94 3.11 0.57
N ARG A 111 7.68 4.16 0.93
CA ARG A 111 7.07 5.42 1.42
C ARG A 111 6.10 6.03 0.42
N PHE A 112 6.27 5.79 -0.86
CA PHE A 112 5.35 6.26 -1.91
C PHE A 112 4.00 5.56 -1.90
N ASP A 113 3.88 4.40 -1.25
CA ASP A 113 2.63 3.67 -1.09
C ASP A 113 1.79 4.16 0.11
N ALA A 114 2.31 5.11 0.90
CA ALA A 114 1.61 5.67 2.06
C ALA A 114 0.19 6.18 1.75
N PRO A 115 -0.09 6.91 0.64
CA PRO A 115 -1.44 7.33 0.30
C PRO A 115 -2.40 6.16 0.07
N ARG A 116 -1.91 5.05 -0.50
CA ARG A 116 -2.70 3.82 -0.69
C ARG A 116 -3.10 3.19 0.64
N LEU A 117 -2.20 3.21 1.62
CA LEU A 117 -2.49 2.72 2.97
C LEU A 117 -3.52 3.57 3.70
N ALA A 118 -3.42 4.90 3.57
CA ALA A 118 -4.40 5.81 4.14
C ALA A 118 -5.80 5.55 3.55
N GLU A 119 -5.90 5.39 2.24
CA GLU A 119 -7.15 5.04 1.56
C GLU A 119 -7.71 3.70 2.03
N LEU A 120 -6.86 2.70 2.25
CA LEU A 120 -7.25 1.40 2.76
C LEU A 120 -7.78 1.50 4.19
N ASN A 121 -7.13 2.28 5.06
CA ASN A 121 -7.59 2.49 6.43
C ASN A 121 -8.99 3.10 6.48
N ASP A 122 -9.27 4.09 5.62
CA ASP A 122 -10.57 4.75 5.57
C ASP A 122 -11.70 3.84 5.04
N ARG A 123 -11.39 3.01 4.03
CA ARG A 123 -12.40 2.20 3.33
C ARG A 123 -12.67 0.84 3.96
N SER A 124 -11.69 0.22 4.58
CA SER A 124 -11.78 -1.18 4.96
C SER A 124 -12.19 -1.42 6.41
N ARG A 125 -12.32 -0.39 7.23
CA ARG A 125 -12.50 -0.48 8.68
C ARG A 125 -11.39 -1.30 9.38
N TRP A 126 -10.21 -1.33 8.77
CA TRP A 126 -9.04 -1.89 9.37
C TRP A 126 -8.47 -0.91 10.38
N GLN A 127 -8.12 -1.41 11.55
CA GLN A 127 -7.37 -0.63 12.52
C GLN A 127 -5.89 -0.95 12.32
N PHE A 128 -5.19 -0.01 11.67
CA PHE A 128 -3.75 -0.12 11.56
C PHE A 128 -3.11 0.27 12.89
N ARG A 129 -2.25 -0.60 13.39
CA ARG A 129 -1.31 -0.29 14.47
C ARG A 129 0.05 0.03 13.87
N GLY A 130 0.85 0.84 14.57
CA GLY A 130 2.18 1.24 14.12
C GLY A 130 2.22 2.68 13.63
N GLN A 131 3.27 3.07 13.00
CA GLN A 131 3.78 4.42 12.84
C GLN A 131 2.79 5.44 12.28
N GLY A 132 2.42 6.41 13.14
CA GLY A 132 1.64 7.59 12.76
C GLY A 132 2.30 8.42 11.65
N ASP A 133 3.62 8.31 11.50
CA ASP A 133 4.41 9.00 10.48
C ASP A 133 4.03 8.59 9.04
N VAL A 134 3.58 7.35 8.82
CA VAL A 134 3.15 6.90 7.48
C VAL A 134 1.89 7.63 7.04
N PHE A 135 0.92 7.82 7.92
CA PHE A 135 -0.31 8.54 7.60
C PHE A 135 -0.05 10.04 7.44
N ALA A 136 0.82 10.62 8.28
CA ALA A 136 1.26 12.00 8.09
C ALA A 136 2.00 12.18 6.75
N LEU A 137 2.81 11.22 6.34
CA LEU A 137 3.46 11.20 5.03
C LEU A 137 2.43 11.04 3.90
N ALA A 138 1.39 10.23 4.08
CA ALA A 138 0.31 10.07 3.12
C ALA A 138 -0.40 11.40 2.85
N ASP A 139 -0.73 12.13 3.91
CA ASP A 139 -1.34 13.46 3.82
C ASP A 139 -0.44 14.44 3.07
N GLN A 140 0.86 14.44 3.38
CA GLN A 140 1.84 15.30 2.72
C GLN A 140 2.02 14.95 1.24
N LEU A 141 2.10 13.67 0.89
CA LEU A 141 2.21 13.22 -0.51
C LEU A 141 0.93 13.53 -1.30
N SER A 142 -0.23 13.41 -0.68
CA SER A 142 -1.52 13.75 -1.30
C SER A 142 -1.65 15.25 -1.49
N ALA A 143 -1.14 16.06 -0.56
CA ALA A 143 -1.07 17.51 -0.66
C ALA A 143 -0.01 18.00 -1.69
N ALA A 144 0.92 17.14 -2.10
CA ALA A 144 2.00 17.47 -3.03
C ALA A 144 1.53 17.84 -4.45
N GLN A 145 0.27 17.65 -4.79
CA GLN A 145 -0.33 18.22 -6.01
C GLN A 145 -0.31 19.77 -6.06
N GLY A 146 0.09 20.42 -4.97
CA GLY A 146 0.23 21.87 -4.82
C GLY A 146 1.56 22.26 -4.19
N ILE A 147 2.69 21.64 -4.58
CA ILE A 147 4.01 22.05 -4.10
C ILE A 147 4.20 23.52 -4.45
N ALA A 148 4.28 24.37 -3.42
CA ALA A 148 4.52 25.79 -3.62
C ALA A 148 5.89 26.02 -4.28
N GLN A 149 5.94 26.89 -5.28
CA GLN A 149 7.21 27.32 -5.86
C GLN A 149 8.06 27.95 -4.78
N ILE A 150 9.34 27.63 -4.79
CA ILE A 150 10.31 28.21 -3.87
C ILE A 150 11.19 29.24 -4.57
N GLU A 151 11.66 30.20 -3.81
CA GLU A 151 12.67 31.15 -4.29
C GLU A 151 13.99 30.43 -4.59
N ALA A 152 14.70 30.92 -5.59
CA ALA A 152 16.03 30.43 -5.90
C ALA A 152 16.98 30.65 -4.70
N PRO A 153 17.89 29.71 -4.42
CA PRO A 153 18.84 29.87 -3.33
C PRO A 153 19.65 31.16 -3.45
N VAL A 154 19.88 31.83 -2.33
CA VAL A 154 20.74 33.00 -2.27
C VAL A 154 22.16 32.60 -2.70
N GLY A 155 22.69 33.26 -3.73
CA GLY A 155 24.02 32.95 -4.29
C GLY A 155 23.99 32.13 -5.56
N LEU A 156 22.82 31.66 -6.01
CA LEU A 156 22.67 31.12 -7.35
C LEU A 156 22.72 32.29 -8.36
N GLY A 157 23.83 32.41 -9.10
CA GLY A 157 24.04 33.47 -10.13
C GLY A 157 23.26 33.25 -11.42
N LEU A 158 22.13 32.55 -11.38
CA LEU A 158 21.31 32.17 -12.53
C LEU A 158 19.84 32.46 -12.26
N ASP A 159 19.14 33.01 -13.22
CA ASP A 159 17.68 33.13 -13.18
C ASP A 159 17.06 31.82 -13.64
N LEU A 160 16.43 31.14 -12.69
CA LEU A 160 15.71 29.87 -12.97
C LEU A 160 14.40 30.17 -13.73
N ARG A 161 14.14 29.40 -14.78
CA ARG A 161 12.85 29.39 -15.48
C ARG A 161 11.75 28.79 -14.59
N SER A 162 10.48 29.02 -14.92
CA SER A 162 9.34 28.55 -14.11
C SER A 162 9.40 27.04 -13.85
N TYR A 163 9.59 26.22 -14.90
CA TYR A 163 9.70 24.77 -14.76
C TYR A 163 10.91 24.33 -13.92
N GLN A 164 12.02 25.10 -13.95
CA GLN A 164 13.18 24.80 -13.10
C GLN A 164 12.91 25.11 -11.62
N ARG A 165 12.11 26.14 -11.34
CA ARG A 165 11.65 26.41 -9.95
C ARG A 165 10.70 25.33 -9.45
N GLU A 166 9.83 24.83 -10.33
CA GLU A 166 8.95 23.69 -10.02
C GLU A 166 9.78 22.44 -9.70
N GLY A 167 10.78 22.12 -10.55
CA GLY A 167 11.68 21.00 -10.30
C GLY A 167 12.49 21.15 -9.02
N LEU A 168 12.98 22.36 -8.72
CA LEU A 168 13.67 22.67 -7.47
C LEU A 168 12.75 22.50 -6.27
N ALA A 169 11.51 23.00 -6.33
CA ALA A 169 10.52 22.82 -5.27
C ALA A 169 10.22 21.35 -5.02
N TRP A 170 10.09 20.56 -6.09
CA TRP A 170 9.89 19.11 -6.00
C TRP A 170 11.09 18.40 -5.36
N LEU A 171 12.32 18.74 -5.76
CA LEU A 171 13.52 18.17 -5.14
C LEU A 171 13.64 18.51 -3.65
N GLN A 172 13.31 19.75 -3.27
CA GLN A 172 13.29 20.17 -1.87
C GLN A 172 12.21 19.44 -1.07
N PHE A 173 11.03 19.24 -1.66
CA PHE A 173 9.98 18.42 -1.07
C PHE A 173 10.47 16.99 -0.82
N LEU A 174 11.04 16.32 -1.83
CA LEU A 174 11.60 14.97 -1.65
C LEU A 174 12.63 14.92 -0.52
N ARG A 175 13.54 15.89 -0.49
CA ARG A 175 14.54 15.98 0.57
C ARG A 175 13.92 16.16 1.95
N ALA A 176 12.91 17.03 2.08
CA ALA A 176 12.22 17.27 3.36
C ALA A 176 11.48 16.03 3.86
N GLN A 177 10.98 15.19 2.94
CA GLN A 177 10.31 13.94 3.25
C GLN A 177 11.26 12.74 3.34
N ASN A 178 12.58 12.95 3.24
CA ASN A 178 13.57 11.88 3.16
C ASN A 178 13.27 10.85 2.05
N LEU A 179 12.77 11.34 0.93
CA LEU A 179 12.48 10.57 -0.27
C LEU A 179 13.57 10.76 -1.32
N SER A 180 13.70 9.80 -2.22
CA SER A 180 14.55 9.88 -3.40
C SER A 180 13.69 10.05 -4.65
N GLY A 181 14.25 10.64 -5.70
CA GLY A 181 13.58 10.79 -6.98
C GLY A 181 14.56 10.87 -8.16
N ILE A 182 14.01 10.80 -9.36
CA ILE A 182 14.77 10.91 -10.61
C ILE A 182 14.27 12.14 -11.36
N LEU A 183 15.15 13.10 -11.62
CA LEU A 183 14.86 14.25 -12.48
C LEU A 183 15.10 13.85 -13.94
N ALA A 184 14.03 13.43 -14.63
CA ALA A 184 14.08 12.85 -15.98
C ALA A 184 13.69 13.82 -17.10
N ASP A 185 13.96 15.11 -16.93
CA ASP A 185 13.73 16.13 -17.97
C ASP A 185 14.58 15.86 -19.21
N ASP A 186 14.16 16.40 -20.36
CA ASP A 186 14.90 16.32 -21.61
C ASP A 186 16.30 16.93 -21.53
N MET A 187 17.17 16.53 -22.45
CA MET A 187 18.53 17.07 -22.55
C MET A 187 18.48 18.58 -22.88
N GLY A 188 19.34 19.35 -22.21
CA GLY A 188 19.43 20.79 -22.42
C GLY A 188 18.49 21.65 -21.57
N LEU A 189 17.60 21.09 -20.79
CA LEU A 189 16.69 21.85 -19.92
C LEU A 189 17.34 22.38 -18.62
N GLY A 190 18.64 22.18 -18.43
CA GLY A 190 19.38 22.77 -17.33
C GLY A 190 19.16 22.06 -15.98
N LYS A 191 19.01 20.73 -15.99
CA LYS A 191 18.89 19.91 -14.77
C LYS A 191 19.97 20.18 -13.73
N THR A 192 21.19 20.47 -14.15
CA THR A 192 22.31 20.78 -13.27
C THR A 192 22.02 22.00 -12.39
N ALA A 193 21.38 23.04 -12.96
CA ALA A 193 21.03 24.24 -12.20
C ALA A 193 19.92 24.00 -11.15
N GLN A 194 19.13 22.94 -11.32
CA GLN A 194 18.10 22.54 -10.35
C GLN A 194 18.66 21.65 -9.24
N ALA A 195 19.74 20.92 -9.55
CA ALA A 195 20.34 19.96 -8.62
C ALA A 195 21.45 20.57 -7.72
N LEU A 196 21.99 21.73 -8.09
CA LEU A 196 22.99 22.48 -7.32
C LEU A 196 22.33 23.31 -6.23
#